data_6bcca4214b9da4ee86198ef721fc94a3
#
_entry.id   6bcca4214b9da4ee86198ef721fc94a3
#
_cell.length_a   1.000
_cell.length_b   1.000
_cell.length_c   1.000
_cell.angle_alpha   90.00
_cell.angle_beta   90.00
_cell.angle_gamma   90.00
#
_symmetry.space_group_name_H-M   'P 1'
#
loop_
_entity.id
_entity.type
_entity.pdbx_description
1 polymer ?
#
loop_
_entity_poly.entity_id
_entity_poly.type
_entity_poly.pdbx_seq_one_letter_code
_entity_poly.pdbx_strand_id
1 'polypeptide(L)'
;MIVKKGLLLCCICFILCLFSCNHHNNTDIQYVTTGAEIAKPVPTVCLYTLGNVSKNLREAMLDSLKAHYPKCKYVGNIALDKKALTTKRKDHVRYRADLLNEQLKAFKSDSTIVIGLTQADIGLDNFRNRPHSGIMGLASGIGTGVAVFSSYRPHGYGQLFSVMLHEIGHTQGLRHCPDTDCMMQNAKGGNPFAKTNSFCVKCKKFMKNRHWNL
;
A
#
# COMPACT_ATOMS: atom_id res chain seq x y z
N MET A 1 -74.67 -26.23 -9.82
CA MET A 1 -74.75 -27.15 -8.64
C MET A 1 -73.85 -26.57 -7.56
N ILE A 2 -74.46 -25.74 -6.72
CA ILE A 2 -74.62 -25.97 -5.28
C ILE A 2 -73.32 -25.77 -4.49
N VAL A 3 -73.14 -24.63 -3.86
CA VAL A 3 -73.48 -24.19 -2.48
C VAL A 3 -72.30 -24.38 -1.53
N LYS A 4 -71.80 -23.52 -0.70
CA LYS A 4 -72.22 -22.49 0.27
C LYS A 4 -70.97 -22.14 1.07
N LYS A 5 -70.74 -20.87 1.32
CA LYS A 5 -71.00 -20.09 2.56
C LYS A 5 -70.07 -20.37 3.76
N GLY A 6 -69.54 -19.26 4.27
CA GLY A 6 -69.05 -19.06 5.65
C GLY A 6 -68.14 -17.85 5.74
N LEU A 7 -68.54 -16.82 5.87
CA LEU A 7 -68.85 -15.59 6.60
C LEU A 7 -68.63 -15.68 8.11
N LEU A 8 -67.71 -14.89 8.68
CA LEU A 8 -67.78 -14.23 9.99
C LEU A 8 -66.47 -13.40 10.15
N LEU A 9 -66.45 -12.15 10.00
CA LEU A 9 -66.91 -10.99 10.80
C LEU A 9 -66.42 -11.02 12.26
N CYS A 10 -65.44 -10.21 12.64
CA CYS A 10 -65.55 -9.26 13.76
C CYS A 10 -64.27 -8.47 13.97
N CYS A 11 -64.43 -7.27 13.91
CA CYS A 11 -64.31 -6.07 14.74
C CYS A 11 -62.87 -5.49 14.83
N ILE A 12 -62.66 -4.41 14.16
CA ILE A 12 -62.64 -3.01 14.62
C ILE A 12 -61.82 -2.84 15.93
N CYS A 13 -60.68 -2.22 15.78
CA CYS A 13 -60.32 -1.11 16.64
C CYS A 13 -59.36 -0.17 15.92
N PHE A 14 -59.92 0.97 15.54
CA PHE A 14 -59.24 2.19 15.19
C PHE A 14 -58.63 2.78 16.46
N ILE A 15 -57.37 3.02 16.49
CA ILE A 15 -56.79 4.13 17.28
C ILE A 15 -55.70 4.77 16.46
N LEU A 16 -56.01 5.95 15.98
CA LEU A 16 -55.09 6.99 15.55
C LEU A 16 -54.23 7.43 16.74
N CYS A 17 -52.95 7.47 16.56
CA CYS A 17 -52.11 8.45 17.23
C CYS A 17 -51.07 8.98 16.27
N LEU A 18 -51.29 10.21 15.88
CA LEU A 18 -50.39 11.14 15.25
C LEU A 18 -49.30 11.54 16.27
N PHE A 19 -48.23 12.07 15.74
CA PHE A 19 -47.04 12.72 16.37
C PHE A 19 -45.88 11.76 16.65
N SER A 20 -44.70 12.05 16.22
CA SER A 20 -43.96 13.28 16.02
C SER A 20 -42.63 12.96 15.34
N CYS A 21 -42.15 13.89 14.54
CA CYS A 21 -40.82 13.96 14.00
C CYS A 21 -39.72 13.96 15.09
N ASN A 22 -38.52 13.58 14.64
CA ASN A 22 -37.22 13.78 15.23
C ASN A 22 -36.75 12.70 16.21
N HIS A 23 -35.75 11.89 15.75
CA HIS A 23 -34.40 12.07 16.26
C HIS A 23 -33.43 11.24 15.40
N HIS A 24 -32.45 11.92 14.88
CA HIS A 24 -31.18 11.33 14.47
C HIS A 24 -30.65 10.47 15.62
N ASN A 25 -30.77 9.17 15.50
CA ASN A 25 -29.99 8.29 16.34
C ASN A 25 -28.75 7.88 15.54
N ASN A 26 -27.69 8.63 15.82
CA ASN A 26 -26.33 8.25 15.63
C ASN A 26 -26.10 6.95 16.42
N THR A 27 -26.28 5.80 15.81
CA THR A 27 -25.87 4.53 16.41
C THR A 27 -24.35 4.47 16.35
N ASP A 28 -23.70 5.07 17.32
CA ASP A 28 -22.35 4.73 17.70
C ASP A 28 -22.32 3.22 17.96
N ILE A 29 -21.73 2.48 17.02
CA ILE A 29 -21.41 1.09 17.24
C ILE A 29 -20.31 1.09 18.31
N GLN A 30 -20.72 0.95 19.57
CA GLN A 30 -19.81 0.64 20.66
C GLN A 30 -19.22 -0.74 20.40
N TYR A 31 -17.99 -0.77 19.90
CA TYR A 31 -17.19 -1.97 19.97
C TYR A 31 -16.90 -2.26 21.43
N VAL A 32 -17.59 -3.27 21.97
CA VAL A 32 -17.25 -3.83 23.29
C VAL A 32 -15.89 -4.51 23.15
N THR A 33 -14.82 -3.80 23.49
CA THR A 33 -13.48 -4.36 23.63
C THR A 33 -13.41 -5.16 24.92
N THR A 34 -13.92 -6.40 24.89
CA THR A 34 -13.66 -7.38 25.92
C THR A 34 -12.44 -8.19 25.53
N GLY A 35 -11.31 -7.87 26.11
CA GLY A 35 -10.04 -8.56 25.91
C GLY A 35 -8.93 -7.56 25.68
N ALA A 36 -7.89 -7.61 26.51
CA ALA A 36 -6.67 -6.85 26.25
C ALA A 36 -6.16 -7.23 24.85
N GLU A 37 -6.31 -6.31 23.89
CA GLU A 37 -5.76 -6.48 22.54
C GLU A 37 -4.24 -6.60 22.72
N ILE A 38 -3.70 -7.80 22.58
CA ILE A 38 -2.25 -8.02 22.64
C ILE A 38 -1.67 -7.13 21.56
N ALA A 39 -0.99 -6.06 21.96
CA ALA A 39 -0.41 -5.09 21.05
C ALA A 39 0.47 -5.87 20.04
N LYS A 40 0.09 -5.85 18.78
CA LYS A 40 0.84 -6.55 17.74
C LYS A 40 2.28 -6.02 17.76
N PRO A 41 3.27 -6.89 17.76
CA PRO A 41 4.66 -6.46 17.80
C PRO A 41 4.98 -5.58 16.59
N VAL A 42 5.74 -4.50 16.82
CA VAL A 42 6.20 -3.60 15.77
C VAL A 42 6.97 -4.43 14.74
N PRO A 43 6.54 -4.49 13.47
CA PRO A 43 7.19 -5.30 12.46
C PRO A 43 8.59 -4.77 12.15
N THR A 44 9.49 -5.63 11.67
CA THR A 44 10.83 -5.24 11.22
C THR A 44 10.80 -4.92 9.74
N VAL A 45 11.31 -3.76 9.34
CA VAL A 45 11.57 -3.45 7.94
C VAL A 45 12.86 -4.13 7.50
N CYS A 46 12.71 -5.08 6.58
CA CYS A 46 13.80 -5.88 6.02
C CYS A 46 14.13 -5.36 4.62
N LEU A 47 15.26 -4.66 4.50
CA LEU A 47 15.77 -4.20 3.21
C LEU A 47 16.59 -5.31 2.56
N TYR A 48 16.22 -5.68 1.35
CA TYR A 48 16.98 -6.53 0.44
C TYR A 48 17.50 -5.70 -0.73
N THR A 49 18.64 -6.06 -1.29
CA THR A 49 19.07 -5.60 -2.61
C THR A 49 18.80 -6.69 -3.64
N LEU A 50 18.42 -6.29 -4.86
CA LEU A 50 18.18 -7.20 -5.97
C LEU A 50 19.18 -6.90 -7.09
N GLY A 51 20.03 -7.88 -7.41
CA GLY A 51 21.10 -7.75 -8.38
C GLY A 51 22.26 -6.88 -7.88
N ASN A 52 22.88 -6.17 -8.81
CA ASN A 52 24.03 -5.34 -8.49
C ASN A 52 23.57 -3.97 -7.95
N VAL A 53 23.75 -3.75 -6.65
CA VAL A 53 23.43 -2.47 -5.97
C VAL A 53 24.68 -2.03 -5.21
N SER A 54 25.13 -0.80 -5.45
CA SER A 54 26.30 -0.25 -4.79
C SER A 54 26.12 -0.20 -3.27
N LYS A 55 27.22 -0.45 -2.55
CA LYS A 55 27.26 -0.41 -1.07
C LYS A 55 26.79 0.96 -0.56
N ASN A 56 27.30 2.05 -1.15
CA ASN A 56 26.98 3.41 -0.72
C ASN A 56 25.47 3.71 -0.85
N LEU A 57 24.84 3.32 -1.95
CA LEU A 57 23.41 3.52 -2.14
C LEU A 57 22.59 2.72 -1.13
N ARG A 58 22.94 1.45 -0.93
CA ARG A 58 22.28 0.58 0.04
C ARG A 58 22.36 1.16 1.46
N GLU A 59 23.56 1.58 1.89
CA GLU A 59 23.78 2.14 3.23
C GLU A 59 23.02 3.44 3.42
N ALA A 60 23.10 4.36 2.47
CA ALA A 60 22.35 5.62 2.53
C ALA A 60 20.84 5.38 2.63
N MET A 61 20.28 4.44 1.87
CA MET A 61 18.85 4.11 1.95
C MET A 61 18.48 3.46 3.30
N LEU A 62 19.33 2.58 3.81
CA LEU A 62 19.11 1.95 5.13
C LEU A 62 19.16 2.97 6.27
N ASP A 63 20.11 3.89 6.24
CA ASP A 63 20.26 4.91 7.29
C ASP A 63 19.08 5.88 7.28
N SER A 64 18.59 6.25 6.09
CA SER A 64 17.36 7.04 5.98
C SER A 64 16.13 6.31 6.51
N LEU A 65 16.03 5.00 6.25
CA LEU A 65 14.95 4.18 6.84
C LEU A 65 15.03 4.18 8.38
N LYS A 66 16.21 3.97 8.94
CA LYS A 66 16.42 3.96 10.40
C LYS A 66 16.07 5.29 11.07
N ALA A 67 16.27 6.41 10.37
CA ALA A 67 15.87 7.72 10.87
C ALA A 67 14.35 7.88 11.00
N HIS A 68 13.57 7.11 10.24
CA HIS A 68 12.11 7.21 10.18
C HIS A 68 11.36 6.03 10.79
N TYR A 69 12.05 4.91 11.06
CA TYR A 69 11.40 3.72 11.61
C TYR A 69 12.31 2.96 12.58
N PRO A 70 11.80 2.53 13.77
CA PRO A 70 12.66 2.04 14.85
C PRO A 70 13.34 0.70 14.57
N LYS A 71 12.74 -0.13 13.71
CA LYS A 71 13.24 -1.49 13.45
C LYS A 71 13.51 -1.70 11.96
N CYS A 72 14.69 -1.31 11.51
CA CYS A 72 15.16 -1.51 10.14
C CYS A 72 16.46 -2.30 10.09
N LYS A 73 16.58 -3.23 9.16
CA LYS A 73 17.82 -3.95 8.89
C LYS A 73 18.01 -4.25 7.41
N TYR A 74 19.26 -4.26 6.98
CA TYR A 74 19.65 -4.90 5.72
C TYR A 74 19.78 -6.39 5.96
N VAL A 75 19.21 -7.19 5.07
CA VAL A 75 19.19 -8.66 5.23
C VAL A 75 20.14 -9.34 4.28
N GLY A 76 20.22 -8.89 3.03
CA GLY A 76 21.09 -9.50 2.05
C GLY A 76 20.79 -9.11 0.61
N ASN A 77 21.60 -9.64 -0.29
CA ASN A 77 21.43 -9.49 -1.73
C ASN A 77 20.76 -10.72 -2.32
N ILE A 78 19.82 -10.50 -3.22
CA ILE A 78 19.11 -11.53 -3.97
C ILE A 78 19.45 -11.36 -5.45
N ALA A 79 19.70 -12.43 -6.17
CA ALA A 79 19.86 -12.36 -7.61
C ALA A 79 18.53 -11.93 -8.27
N LEU A 80 18.61 -11.10 -9.30
CA LEU A 80 17.44 -10.78 -10.12
C LEU A 80 16.93 -12.05 -10.82
N ASP A 81 15.66 -12.37 -10.65
CA ASP A 81 15.06 -13.55 -11.28
C ASP A 81 15.04 -13.37 -12.80
N LYS A 82 15.65 -14.31 -13.52
CA LYS A 82 15.63 -14.34 -14.99
C LYS A 82 14.21 -14.41 -15.56
N LYS A 83 13.26 -14.98 -14.84
CA LYS A 83 11.83 -15.00 -15.22
C LYS A 83 11.21 -13.60 -15.23
N ALA A 84 11.73 -12.68 -14.43
CA ALA A 84 11.30 -11.30 -14.41
C ALA A 84 11.83 -10.47 -15.57
N LEU A 85 12.80 -10.99 -16.34
CA LEU A 85 13.40 -10.29 -17.45
C LEU A 85 12.38 -10.08 -18.57
N THR A 86 12.23 -8.84 -19.06
CA THR A 86 11.44 -8.58 -20.28
C THR A 86 12.37 -8.63 -21.50
N THR A 87 12.09 -9.52 -22.44
CA THR A 87 12.91 -9.70 -23.65
C THR A 87 12.50 -8.79 -24.81
N LYS A 88 11.48 -7.94 -24.63
CA LYS A 88 10.80 -7.25 -25.73
C LYS A 88 11.40 -5.89 -26.13
N ARG A 89 12.45 -5.40 -25.42
CA ARG A 89 13.17 -4.18 -25.83
C ARG A 89 14.56 -4.56 -26.34
N LYS A 90 14.89 -4.16 -27.57
CA LYS A 90 16.17 -4.48 -28.20
C LYS A 90 17.37 -3.75 -27.59
N ASP A 91 17.12 -2.58 -27.02
CA ASP A 91 18.13 -1.61 -26.60
C ASP A 91 18.31 -1.54 -25.07
N HIS A 92 17.45 -2.25 -24.31
CA HIS A 92 17.36 -2.01 -22.90
C HIS A 92 16.72 -3.19 -22.15
N VAL A 93 17.39 -3.62 -21.09
CA VAL A 93 16.93 -4.69 -20.20
C VAL A 93 16.06 -4.12 -19.10
N ARG A 94 14.86 -4.65 -18.97
CA ARG A 94 13.92 -4.27 -17.91
C ARG A 94 13.39 -5.51 -17.21
N TYR A 95 13.19 -5.39 -15.90
CA TYR A 95 12.64 -6.44 -15.06
C TYR A 95 11.18 -6.13 -14.69
N ARG A 96 10.34 -7.12 -14.66
CA ARG A 96 8.95 -7.02 -14.21
C ARG A 96 8.90 -6.88 -12.70
N ALA A 97 8.43 -5.73 -12.23
CA ALA A 97 8.36 -5.41 -10.81
C ALA A 97 7.41 -6.32 -10.03
N ASP A 98 6.31 -6.76 -10.65
CA ASP A 98 5.38 -7.71 -10.06
C ASP A 98 6.05 -9.07 -9.79
N LEU A 99 6.88 -9.57 -10.70
CA LEU A 99 7.62 -10.83 -10.50
C LEU A 99 8.75 -10.68 -9.48
N LEU A 100 9.39 -9.51 -9.40
CA LEU A 100 10.36 -9.23 -8.33
C LEU A 100 9.67 -9.18 -6.96
N ASN A 101 8.45 -8.65 -6.89
CA ASN A 101 7.64 -8.71 -5.67
C ASN A 101 7.27 -10.15 -5.29
N GLU A 102 6.95 -11.02 -6.25
CA GLU A 102 6.72 -12.46 -5.96
C GLU A 102 7.99 -13.10 -5.36
N GLN A 103 9.16 -12.77 -5.90
CA GLN A 103 10.44 -13.23 -5.33
C GLN A 103 10.64 -12.74 -3.89
N LEU A 104 10.29 -11.49 -3.59
CA LEU A 104 10.40 -10.90 -2.26
C LEU A 104 9.39 -11.47 -1.27
N LYS A 105 8.21 -11.89 -1.72
CA LYS A 105 7.16 -12.51 -0.87
C LYS A 105 7.66 -13.75 -0.14
N ALA A 106 8.61 -14.49 -0.69
CA ALA A 106 9.20 -15.65 -0.05
C ALA A 106 9.88 -15.34 1.30
N PHE A 107 10.23 -14.07 1.55
CA PHE A 107 10.88 -13.60 2.78
C PHE A 107 9.92 -12.89 3.73
N LYS A 108 8.63 -12.80 3.36
CA LYS A 108 7.61 -12.10 4.16
C LYS A 108 7.10 -13.01 5.29
N SER A 109 6.98 -12.44 6.47
CA SER A 109 6.29 -13.03 7.63
C SER A 109 5.36 -11.98 8.26
N ASP A 110 4.51 -12.39 9.21
CA ASP A 110 3.59 -11.46 9.89
C ASP A 110 4.32 -10.35 10.67
N SER A 111 5.57 -10.60 11.06
CA SER A 111 6.40 -9.65 11.81
C SER A 111 7.37 -8.85 10.94
N THR A 112 7.25 -8.91 9.60
CA THR A 112 8.19 -8.22 8.69
C THR A 112 7.47 -7.36 7.65
N ILE A 113 8.14 -6.29 7.23
CA ILE A 113 7.86 -5.53 6.01
C ILE A 113 9.08 -5.76 5.12
N VAL A 114 8.88 -6.30 3.93
CA VAL A 114 9.96 -6.67 3.02
C VAL A 114 10.03 -5.67 1.88
N ILE A 115 11.16 -5.02 1.72
CA ILE A 115 11.39 -4.05 0.65
C ILE A 115 12.65 -4.41 -0.14
N GLY A 116 12.55 -4.29 -1.45
CA GLY A 116 13.64 -4.57 -2.39
C GLY A 116 14.14 -3.32 -3.09
N LEU A 117 15.43 -3.04 -2.99
CA LEU A 117 16.12 -2.00 -3.76
C LEU A 117 16.87 -2.62 -4.93
N THR A 118 16.71 -2.07 -6.12
CA THR A 118 17.52 -2.43 -7.29
C THR A 118 18.04 -1.20 -8.03
N GLN A 119 19.13 -1.35 -8.79
CA GLN A 119 19.59 -0.34 -9.76
C GLN A 119 19.16 -0.69 -11.20
N ALA A 120 18.58 -1.86 -11.41
CA ALA A 120 18.04 -2.25 -12.71
C ALA A 120 16.75 -1.47 -13.04
N ASP A 121 16.49 -1.25 -14.33
CA ASP A 121 15.19 -0.71 -14.76
C ASP A 121 14.08 -1.71 -14.48
N ILE A 122 12.96 -1.22 -13.92
CA ILE A 122 11.79 -2.02 -13.62
C ILE A 122 10.55 -1.50 -14.34
N GLY A 123 9.58 -2.38 -14.57
CA GLY A 123 8.35 -2.03 -15.26
C GLY A 123 7.23 -3.00 -15.01
N LEU A 124 6.08 -2.70 -15.60
CA LEU A 124 4.90 -3.55 -15.63
C LEU A 124 4.47 -3.77 -17.06
N ASP A 125 4.04 -5.00 -17.38
CA ASP A 125 3.36 -5.30 -18.63
C ASP A 125 1.91 -4.79 -18.56
N ASN A 126 1.47 -4.23 -19.68
CA ASN A 126 0.10 -3.70 -19.86
C ASN A 126 -0.34 -2.62 -18.84
N PHE A 127 0.61 -1.96 -18.19
CA PHE A 127 0.29 -0.85 -17.32
C PHE A 127 -0.30 0.31 -18.12
N ARG A 128 -1.57 0.65 -17.86
CA ARG A 128 -2.33 1.69 -18.57
C ARG A 128 -2.39 1.47 -20.09
N ASN A 129 -2.62 0.23 -20.51
CA ASN A 129 -2.68 -0.16 -21.93
C ASN A 129 -1.38 0.14 -22.70
N ARG A 130 -0.26 0.30 -22.00
CA ARG A 130 1.06 0.47 -22.60
C ARG A 130 1.89 -0.77 -22.31
N PRO A 131 2.37 -1.48 -23.33
CA PRO A 131 3.25 -2.61 -23.12
C PRO A 131 4.56 -2.15 -22.50
N HIS A 132 5.05 -2.90 -21.51
CA HIS A 132 6.38 -2.70 -20.89
C HIS A 132 6.62 -1.29 -20.33
N SER A 133 5.64 -0.70 -19.66
CA SER A 133 5.78 0.62 -19.02
C SER A 133 6.82 0.59 -17.91
N GLY A 134 7.80 1.49 -17.97
CA GLY A 134 8.77 1.68 -16.89
C GLY A 134 8.13 2.38 -15.70
N ILE A 135 8.51 1.92 -14.50
CA ILE A 135 8.05 2.49 -13.22
C ILE A 135 9.24 2.71 -12.28
N MET A 136 9.03 3.45 -11.21
CA MET A 136 10.07 3.71 -10.20
C MET A 136 9.96 2.76 -9.00
N GLY A 137 8.74 2.29 -8.68
CA GLY A 137 8.47 1.37 -7.60
C GLY A 137 7.12 0.68 -7.80
N LEU A 138 6.90 -0.37 -7.02
CA LEU A 138 5.65 -1.13 -6.97
C LEU A 138 5.51 -1.82 -5.62
N ALA A 139 4.45 -1.52 -4.88
CA ALA A 139 4.01 -2.38 -3.79
C ALA A 139 3.24 -3.60 -4.35
N SER A 140 3.41 -4.77 -3.76
CA SER A 140 2.72 -6.01 -4.17
C SER A 140 1.20 -5.93 -3.98
N GLY A 141 0.72 -4.94 -3.25
CA GLY A 141 -0.68 -4.65 -2.96
C GLY A 141 -0.80 -3.78 -1.71
N ILE A 142 -2.01 -3.27 -1.49
CA ILE A 142 -2.28 -2.40 -0.33
C ILE A 142 -2.30 -3.25 0.95
N GLY A 143 -1.42 -2.90 1.90
CA GLY A 143 -1.32 -3.60 3.19
C GLY A 143 -0.58 -4.94 3.16
N THR A 144 0.05 -5.30 2.05
CA THR A 144 0.71 -6.62 1.90
C THR A 144 2.08 -6.70 2.56
N GLY A 145 2.70 -5.57 2.88
CA GLY A 145 4.03 -5.52 3.49
C GLY A 145 5.18 -5.90 2.56
N VAL A 146 4.98 -5.89 1.23
CA VAL A 146 6.03 -6.18 0.23
C VAL A 146 6.05 -5.12 -0.85
N ALA A 147 7.25 -4.60 -1.17
CA ALA A 147 7.44 -3.66 -2.27
C ALA A 147 8.84 -3.74 -2.87
N VAL A 148 8.97 -3.39 -4.15
CA VAL A 148 10.23 -3.19 -4.86
C VAL A 148 10.31 -1.75 -5.37
N PHE A 149 11.52 -1.18 -5.38
CA PHE A 149 11.79 0.13 -5.96
C PHE A 149 13.17 0.17 -6.62
N SER A 150 13.32 1.05 -7.59
CA SER A 150 14.53 1.14 -8.40
C SER A 150 15.09 2.55 -8.44
N SER A 151 16.41 2.64 -8.34
CA SER A 151 17.15 3.90 -8.53
C SER A 151 17.39 4.27 -10.01
N TYR A 152 16.94 3.45 -10.94
CA TYR A 152 17.21 3.67 -12.36
C TYR A 152 16.59 4.96 -12.92
N ARG A 153 15.35 5.29 -12.49
CA ARG A 153 14.57 6.43 -13.01
C ARG A 153 14.55 7.68 -12.15
N PRO A 154 14.60 7.57 -10.81
CA PRO A 154 14.63 8.74 -9.94
C PRO A 154 15.83 9.63 -10.21
N HIS A 155 15.61 10.95 -10.20
CA HIS A 155 16.69 11.93 -10.30
C HIS A 155 17.25 12.23 -8.90
N GLY A 156 18.29 11.50 -8.54
CA GLY A 156 18.98 11.68 -7.28
C GLY A 156 18.33 11.01 -6.07
N TYR A 157 19.03 11.12 -4.96
CA TYR A 157 18.75 10.40 -3.73
C TYR A 157 17.39 10.76 -3.10
N GLY A 158 17.07 12.04 -3.01
CA GLY A 158 15.83 12.50 -2.38
C GLY A 158 14.57 11.98 -3.08
N GLN A 159 14.59 11.95 -4.42
CA GLN A 159 13.48 11.40 -5.19
C GLN A 159 13.36 9.88 -5.02
N LEU A 160 14.49 9.15 -5.02
CA LEU A 160 14.49 7.71 -4.75
C LEU A 160 13.91 7.40 -3.36
N PHE A 161 14.28 8.20 -2.36
CA PHE A 161 13.77 8.05 -1.00
C PHE A 161 12.25 8.30 -0.94
N SER A 162 11.77 9.33 -1.66
CA SER A 162 10.33 9.59 -1.79
C SER A 162 9.58 8.44 -2.46
N VAL A 163 10.15 7.82 -3.51
CA VAL A 163 9.59 6.62 -4.15
C VAL A 163 9.51 5.48 -3.13
N MET A 164 10.58 5.22 -2.40
CA MET A 164 10.60 4.16 -1.38
C MET A 164 9.52 4.39 -0.32
N LEU A 165 9.39 5.61 0.22
CA LEU A 165 8.36 5.93 1.21
C LEU A 165 6.94 5.81 0.66
N HIS A 166 6.72 6.16 -0.61
CA HIS A 166 5.44 5.97 -1.30
C HIS A 166 5.06 4.48 -1.35
N GLU A 167 5.97 3.64 -1.81
CA GLU A 167 5.73 2.19 -1.88
C GLU A 167 5.54 1.58 -0.47
N ILE A 168 6.31 2.04 0.51
CA ILE A 168 6.10 1.67 1.91
C ILE A 168 4.72 2.09 2.39
N GLY A 169 4.26 3.30 2.05
CA GLY A 169 2.90 3.76 2.35
C GLY A 169 1.84 2.77 1.87
N HIS A 170 1.99 2.26 0.65
CA HIS A 170 1.12 1.20 0.13
C HIS A 170 1.23 -0.11 0.92
N THR A 171 2.44 -0.53 1.28
CA THR A 171 2.64 -1.74 2.09
C THR A 171 1.97 -1.64 3.47
N GLN A 172 1.81 -0.42 4.00
CA GLN A 172 1.17 -0.15 5.29
C GLN A 172 -0.34 0.02 5.19
N GLY A 173 -0.90 0.10 3.99
CA GLY A 173 -2.34 0.23 3.77
C GLY A 173 -2.81 1.57 3.20
N LEU A 174 -1.91 2.52 2.95
CA LEU A 174 -2.28 3.77 2.27
C LEU A 174 -2.65 3.50 0.81
N ARG A 175 -3.76 4.04 0.39
CA ARG A 175 -4.13 4.18 -1.02
C ARG A 175 -3.58 5.48 -1.59
N HIS A 176 -3.67 5.66 -2.90
CA HIS A 176 -3.37 6.96 -3.49
C HIS A 176 -4.22 8.05 -2.85
N CYS A 177 -3.56 9.16 -2.50
CA CYS A 177 -4.19 10.34 -1.91
C CYS A 177 -4.69 11.29 -3.01
N PRO A 178 -5.87 11.90 -2.86
CA PRO A 178 -6.34 12.91 -3.80
C PRO A 178 -5.62 14.27 -3.66
N ASP A 179 -4.93 14.50 -2.54
CA ASP A 179 -4.16 15.70 -2.27
C ASP A 179 -2.94 15.77 -3.18
N THR A 180 -2.84 16.82 -3.98
CA THR A 180 -1.79 17.01 -5.00
C THR A 180 -0.43 17.32 -4.41
N ASP A 181 -0.38 17.75 -3.15
CA ASP A 181 0.87 18.04 -2.42
C ASP A 181 1.34 16.85 -1.58
N CYS A 182 0.60 15.74 -1.62
CA CYS A 182 0.94 14.53 -0.90
C CYS A 182 1.79 13.59 -1.75
N MET A 183 2.89 13.05 -1.18
CA MET A 183 3.69 12.04 -1.90
C MET A 183 2.92 10.75 -2.22
N MET A 184 1.76 10.50 -1.56
CA MET A 184 0.88 9.37 -1.92
C MET A 184 -0.04 9.67 -3.11
N GLN A 185 0.12 10.78 -3.82
CA GLN A 185 -0.67 11.04 -5.03
C GLN A 185 -0.43 10.00 -6.13
N ASN A 186 -1.44 9.78 -6.96
CA ASN A 186 -1.29 8.91 -8.13
C ASN A 186 -0.43 9.59 -9.20
N ALA A 187 0.64 8.96 -9.62
CA ALA A 187 1.56 9.46 -10.64
C ALA A 187 0.90 9.76 -11.99
N LYS A 188 -0.23 9.11 -12.33
CA LYS A 188 -0.96 9.25 -13.61
C LYS A 188 -0.05 9.21 -14.86
N GLY A 189 1.11 8.52 -14.76
CA GLY A 189 2.11 8.43 -15.82
C GLY A 189 3.17 9.54 -15.82
N GLY A 190 3.09 10.47 -14.88
CA GLY A 190 4.10 11.49 -14.62
C GLY A 190 5.08 11.09 -13.51
N ASN A 191 5.79 12.08 -13.01
CA ASN A 191 6.72 11.94 -11.88
C ASN A 191 6.32 12.92 -10.76
N PRO A 192 5.42 12.53 -9.84
CA PRO A 192 4.98 13.41 -8.76
C PRO A 192 6.12 13.76 -7.79
N PHE A 193 7.09 12.87 -7.64
CA PHE A 193 8.22 13.04 -6.71
C PHE A 193 9.21 14.14 -7.13
N ALA A 194 9.04 14.76 -8.30
CA ALA A 194 9.78 15.93 -8.67
C ALA A 194 9.34 17.20 -7.90
N LYS A 195 8.10 17.19 -7.38
CA LYS A 195 7.48 18.34 -6.70
C LYS A 195 7.09 18.06 -5.25
N THR A 196 6.77 16.81 -4.92
CA THR A 196 6.27 16.42 -3.59
C THR A 196 7.21 15.42 -2.94
N ASN A 197 7.63 15.72 -1.71
CA ASN A 197 8.55 14.90 -0.91
C ASN A 197 8.03 14.63 0.51
N SER A 198 6.76 14.91 0.78
CA SER A 198 6.16 14.74 2.10
C SER A 198 4.74 14.16 2.03
N PHE A 199 4.32 13.53 3.10
CA PHE A 199 2.94 13.12 3.28
C PHE A 199 2.07 14.30 3.72
N CYS A 200 0.83 14.38 3.26
CA CYS A 200 -0.14 15.29 3.84
C CYS A 200 -0.47 14.90 5.29
N VAL A 201 -1.14 15.78 6.03
CA VAL A 201 -1.45 15.60 7.45
C VAL A 201 -2.17 14.27 7.71
N LYS A 202 -3.14 13.89 6.87
CA LYS A 202 -3.89 12.63 7.01
C LYS A 202 -3.01 11.39 6.81
N CYS A 203 -2.21 11.36 5.74
CA CYS A 203 -1.33 10.25 5.45
C CYS A 203 -0.20 10.15 6.50
N LYS A 204 0.33 11.29 6.96
CA LYS A 204 1.33 11.33 8.02
C LYS A 204 0.78 10.78 9.34
N LYS A 205 -0.43 11.16 9.74
CA LYS A 205 -1.11 10.61 10.93
C LYS A 205 -1.30 9.08 10.81
N PHE A 206 -1.73 8.61 9.63
CA PHE A 206 -1.90 7.18 9.37
C PHE A 206 -0.57 6.41 9.53
N MET A 207 0.53 6.93 8.98
CA MET A 207 1.85 6.31 9.09
C MET A 207 2.40 6.37 10.51
N LYS A 208 2.18 7.49 11.24
CA LYS A 208 2.58 7.64 12.63
C LYS A 208 1.94 6.56 13.53
N ASN A 209 0.67 6.22 13.30
CA ASN A 209 -0.03 5.14 14.02
C ASN A 209 0.56 3.75 13.70
N ARG A 210 1.49 3.65 12.76
CA ARG A 210 2.25 2.46 12.36
C ARG A 210 3.74 2.59 12.66
N HIS A 211 4.07 3.44 13.63
CA HIS A 211 5.42 3.67 14.15
C HIS A 211 6.38 4.39 13.18
N TRP A 212 5.87 5.00 12.12
CA TRP A 212 6.68 5.83 11.21
C TRP A 212 6.79 7.26 11.73
N ASN A 213 8.02 7.76 11.84
CA ASN A 213 8.32 9.15 12.17
C ASN A 213 8.66 9.92 10.90
N LEU A 214 7.65 10.57 10.28
CA LEU A 214 7.72 11.20 8.95
C LEU A 214 7.38 12.68 9.03
#